data_b553bb47326296cc3583d61f672e1a0f
#
_entry.id   b553bb47326296cc3583d61f672e1a0f
#
_cell.length_a   1.000
_cell.length_b   1.000
_cell.length_c   1.000
_cell.angle_alpha   90.00
_cell.angle_beta   90.00
_cell.angle_gamma   90.00
#
_symmetry.space_group_name_H-M   'P 1'
#
loop_
_entity.id
_entity.type
_entity.pdbx_description
1 polymer ?
#
loop_
_entity_poly.entity_id
_entity_poly.type
_entity_poly.pdbx_seq_one_letter_code
_entity_poly.pdbx_strand_id
1 'polypeptide(L)'
;TDGITHHATVPLRSGNEQFGLLNIATPNTKRYSEEDLELLESVAFQIGSAIKRILLTDQEKEAARINERNRLARDLHDSVNQMLFSLKITAHAAKSLDDHEAAKKAFQTIEETSQSAVNEMRALIWQLKPIGLEQGLISAIKQYSQLIHIEPEFEVEGLIDLPNTIEENVYRIIQESLNNIHKHSGVNSAKIYLEQNKKTFKFKIVDNGKGFESQDLDNKLSHGLRNIKQRVQGMKGHVDIKSKLNEGTEIVISIPL
;
A
#
# COMPACT_ATOMS: atom_id res chain seq x y z
N THR A 1 16.18 24.29 41.93
CA THR A 1 17.54 24.44 41.36
C THR A 1 18.27 23.19 41.69
N ASP A 2 18.44 22.32 40.69
CA ASP A 2 18.86 20.93 40.88
C ASP A 2 20.37 20.71 40.95
N GLY A 3 21.12 21.65 41.59
CA GLY A 3 22.54 21.48 41.89
C GLY A 3 23.45 21.33 40.66
N ILE A 4 22.98 21.68 39.45
CA ILE A 4 23.79 21.65 38.23
C ILE A 4 24.87 22.72 38.33
N THR A 5 26.16 22.32 38.28
CA THR A 5 27.26 23.25 38.38
C THR A 5 27.98 23.51 37.07
N HIS A 6 27.92 22.56 36.14
CA HIS A 6 28.54 22.66 34.83
C HIS A 6 27.65 22.07 33.75
N HIS A 7 27.66 22.68 32.57
CA HIS A 7 26.97 22.15 31.37
C HIS A 7 27.89 22.33 30.15
N ALA A 8 27.72 21.44 29.17
CA ALA A 8 28.27 21.57 27.83
C ALA A 8 27.17 21.50 26.81
N THR A 9 27.27 22.33 25.78
CA THR A 9 26.29 22.40 24.68
C THR A 9 27.01 22.24 23.35
N VAL A 10 26.63 21.26 22.58
CA VAL A 10 27.21 21.01 21.23
C VAL A 10 26.09 20.97 20.17
N PRO A 11 26.30 21.48 18.95
CA PRO A 11 25.29 21.46 17.91
C PRO A 11 25.16 20.05 17.29
N LEU A 12 23.93 19.59 17.15
CA LEU A 12 23.60 18.43 16.33
C LEU A 12 23.58 18.86 14.87
N ARG A 13 24.62 18.51 14.11
CA ARG A 13 24.80 18.94 12.72
C ARG A 13 25.21 17.81 11.79
N SER A 14 24.90 17.96 10.50
CA SER A 14 25.44 17.12 9.43
C SER A 14 25.82 18.02 8.25
N GLY A 15 27.10 18.12 7.94
CA GLY A 15 27.63 19.13 7.03
C GLY A 15 27.33 20.54 7.53
N ASN A 16 26.66 21.35 6.70
CA ASN A 16 26.32 22.74 7.02
C ASN A 16 24.91 22.90 7.67
N GLU A 17 24.17 21.81 7.86
CA GLU A 17 22.82 21.85 8.44
C GLU A 17 22.87 21.54 9.94
N GLN A 18 22.15 22.35 10.72
CA GLN A 18 21.98 22.19 12.16
C GLN A 18 20.56 21.75 12.46
N PHE A 19 20.42 20.65 13.20
CA PHE A 19 19.14 20.03 13.56
C PHE A 19 18.71 20.29 14.99
N GLY A 20 19.63 20.75 15.84
CA GLY A 20 19.35 21.04 17.25
C GLY A 20 20.63 21.20 18.05
N LEU A 21 20.48 21.10 19.37
CA LEU A 21 21.55 21.20 20.34
C LEU A 21 21.51 19.99 21.29
N LEU A 22 22.66 19.42 21.57
CA LEU A 22 22.85 18.43 22.63
C LEU A 22 23.39 19.15 23.86
N ASN A 23 22.65 19.09 24.95
CA ASN A 23 23.04 19.65 26.23
C ASN A 23 23.35 18.51 27.21
N ILE A 24 24.50 18.55 27.84
CA ILE A 24 24.87 17.67 28.95
C ILE A 24 25.14 18.52 30.18
N ALA A 25 24.56 18.10 31.30
CA ALA A 25 24.69 18.78 32.58
C ALA A 25 25.14 17.79 33.65
N THR A 26 26.00 18.24 34.56
CA THR A 26 26.46 17.44 35.69
C THR A 26 26.39 18.22 37.01
N PRO A 27 25.98 17.57 38.13
CA PRO A 27 26.03 18.15 39.44
C PRO A 27 27.45 18.21 40.05
N ASN A 28 28.42 17.53 39.42
CA ASN A 28 29.79 17.49 39.88
C ASN A 28 30.52 18.82 39.60
N THR A 29 31.46 19.16 40.49
CA THR A 29 32.30 20.38 40.37
C THR A 29 33.44 20.23 39.37
N LYS A 30 33.62 19.07 38.76
CA LYS A 30 34.67 18.81 37.77
C LYS A 30 34.25 19.38 36.39
N ARG A 31 35.13 20.21 35.83
CA ARG A 31 34.94 20.73 34.46
C ARG A 31 35.11 19.60 33.45
N TYR A 32 34.41 19.70 32.31
CA TYR A 32 34.63 18.82 31.17
C TYR A 32 36.07 18.99 30.63
N SER A 33 36.76 17.88 30.39
CA SER A 33 38.07 17.88 29.72
C SER A 33 37.93 18.13 28.22
N GLU A 34 39.01 18.42 27.53
CA GLU A 34 39.05 18.52 26.07
C GLU A 34 38.60 17.20 25.41
N GLU A 35 39.02 16.06 25.95
CA GLU A 35 38.63 14.72 25.49
C GLU A 35 37.13 14.48 25.66
N ASP A 36 36.50 14.95 26.75
CA ASP A 36 35.06 14.87 26.97
C ASP A 36 34.29 15.69 25.93
N LEU A 37 34.80 16.86 25.57
CA LEU A 37 34.20 17.74 24.57
C LEU A 37 34.33 17.18 23.15
N GLU A 38 35.49 16.63 22.78
CA GLU A 38 35.71 15.96 21.51
C GLU A 38 34.78 14.73 21.33
N LEU A 39 34.62 13.93 22.39
CA LEU A 39 33.69 12.81 22.41
C LEU A 39 32.24 13.30 22.21
N LEU A 40 31.89 14.35 22.92
CA LEU A 40 30.56 14.98 22.80
C LEU A 40 30.26 15.49 21.38
N GLU A 41 31.25 16.15 20.75
CA GLU A 41 31.12 16.62 19.36
C GLU A 41 30.99 15.44 18.39
N SER A 42 31.78 14.37 18.59
CA SER A 42 31.67 13.16 17.79
C SER A 42 30.28 12.52 17.87
N VAL A 43 29.76 12.37 19.09
CA VAL A 43 28.40 11.85 19.33
C VAL A 43 27.31 12.77 18.71
N ALA A 44 27.46 14.08 18.91
CA ALA A 44 26.54 15.06 18.34
C ALA A 44 26.52 15.02 16.80
N PHE A 45 27.67 14.84 16.17
CA PHE A 45 27.78 14.67 14.72
C PHE A 45 27.11 13.37 14.24
N GLN A 46 27.29 12.26 14.95
CA GLN A 46 26.63 10.99 14.62
C GLN A 46 25.09 11.11 14.73
N ILE A 47 24.60 11.74 15.79
CA ILE A 47 23.17 12.00 15.97
C ILE A 47 22.64 12.91 14.86
N GLY A 48 23.32 14.02 14.55
CA GLY A 48 22.95 14.92 13.48
C GLY A 48 22.90 14.21 12.12
N SER A 49 23.87 13.35 11.85
CA SER A 49 23.91 12.54 10.61
C SER A 49 22.79 11.51 10.55
N ALA A 50 22.41 10.90 11.68
CA ALA A 50 21.28 9.98 11.77
C ALA A 50 19.95 10.73 11.54
N ILE A 51 19.76 11.91 12.13
CA ILE A 51 18.59 12.75 11.91
C ILE A 51 18.46 13.12 10.42
N LYS A 52 19.56 13.59 9.81
CA LYS A 52 19.56 13.92 8.37
C LYS A 52 19.15 12.73 7.51
N ARG A 53 19.66 11.54 7.80
CA ARG A 53 19.31 10.32 7.09
C ARG A 53 17.82 10.01 7.19
N ILE A 54 17.23 10.13 8.39
CA ILE A 54 15.79 9.90 8.61
C ILE A 54 14.98 10.90 7.78
N LEU A 55 15.31 12.20 7.82
CA LEU A 55 14.62 13.23 7.07
C LEU A 55 14.69 13.02 5.55
N LEU A 56 15.87 12.66 5.03
CA LEU A 56 16.04 12.35 3.61
C LEU A 56 15.23 11.12 3.19
N THR A 57 15.23 10.07 4.01
CA THR A 57 14.44 8.86 3.74
C THR A 57 12.94 9.16 3.70
N ASP A 58 12.46 10.03 4.59
CA ASP A 58 11.04 10.44 4.59
C ASP A 58 10.70 11.30 3.37
N GLN A 59 11.58 12.20 2.96
CA GLN A 59 11.42 12.98 1.72
C GLN A 59 11.42 12.09 0.47
N GLU A 60 12.31 11.10 0.40
CA GLU A 60 12.36 10.14 -0.71
C GLU A 60 11.08 9.29 -0.77
N LYS A 61 10.55 8.85 0.38
CA LYS A 61 9.28 8.12 0.44
C LYS A 61 8.10 8.96 -0.05
N GLU A 62 8.03 10.23 0.36
CA GLU A 62 6.96 11.12 -0.07
C GLU A 62 7.07 11.44 -1.57
N ALA A 63 8.28 11.70 -2.07
CA ALA A 63 8.51 11.88 -3.50
C ALA A 63 8.12 10.62 -4.32
N ALA A 64 8.47 9.44 -3.85
CA ALA A 64 8.07 8.17 -4.47
C ALA A 64 6.55 7.99 -4.47
N ARG A 65 5.86 8.37 -3.38
CA ARG A 65 4.40 8.33 -3.26
C ARG A 65 3.71 9.28 -4.24
N ILE A 66 4.23 10.50 -4.39
CA ILE A 66 3.74 11.48 -5.37
C ILE A 66 3.95 10.99 -6.82
N ASN A 67 5.13 10.45 -7.11
CA ASN A 67 5.44 9.92 -8.43
C ASN A 67 4.54 8.73 -8.81
N GLU A 68 4.30 7.82 -7.87
CA GLU A 68 3.39 6.69 -8.09
C GLU A 68 1.95 7.16 -8.31
N ARG A 69 1.48 8.13 -7.52
CA ARG A 69 0.17 8.75 -7.72
C ARG A 69 0.04 9.39 -9.11
N ASN A 70 1.07 10.09 -9.56
CA ASN A 70 1.09 10.73 -10.89
C ASN A 70 1.16 9.69 -12.01
N ARG A 71 1.84 8.55 -11.80
CA ARG A 71 1.86 7.43 -12.74
C ARG A 71 0.47 6.82 -12.88
N LEU A 72 -0.17 6.47 -11.74
CA LEU A 72 -1.51 5.91 -11.72
C LEU A 72 -2.54 6.85 -12.37
N ALA A 73 -2.41 8.17 -12.16
CA ALA A 73 -3.30 9.15 -12.80
C ALA A 73 -3.14 9.18 -14.33
N ARG A 74 -1.92 8.97 -14.85
CA ARG A 74 -1.69 8.86 -16.30
C ARG A 74 -2.24 7.56 -16.86
N ASP A 75 -1.96 6.42 -16.20
CA ASP A 75 -2.48 5.12 -16.61
C ASP A 75 -4.01 5.12 -16.67
N LEU A 76 -4.67 5.80 -15.70
CA LEU A 76 -6.12 6.03 -15.69
C LEU A 76 -6.58 6.84 -16.90
N HIS A 77 -5.92 7.98 -17.14
CA HIS A 77 -6.28 8.87 -18.23
C HIS A 77 -6.21 8.14 -19.58
N ASP A 78 -5.18 7.34 -19.78
CA ASP A 78 -4.96 6.62 -21.04
C ASP A 78 -5.98 5.48 -21.22
N SER A 79 -6.25 4.69 -20.17
CA SER A 79 -7.24 3.61 -20.23
C SER A 79 -8.66 4.13 -20.43
N VAL A 80 -9.07 5.12 -19.63
CA VAL A 80 -10.43 5.71 -19.77
C VAL A 80 -10.60 6.38 -21.12
N ASN A 81 -9.61 7.09 -21.64
CA ASN A 81 -9.69 7.71 -22.96
C ASN A 81 -9.82 6.67 -24.07
N GLN A 82 -9.13 5.53 -23.99
CA GLN A 82 -9.31 4.44 -24.95
C GLN A 82 -10.73 3.90 -24.95
N MET A 83 -11.33 3.70 -23.78
CA MET A 83 -12.72 3.25 -23.66
C MET A 83 -13.72 4.28 -24.20
N LEU A 84 -13.53 5.56 -23.85
CA LEU A 84 -14.37 6.66 -24.37
C LEU A 84 -14.26 6.79 -25.89
N PHE A 85 -13.06 6.59 -26.43
CA PHE A 85 -12.84 6.61 -27.88
C PHE A 85 -13.54 5.43 -28.57
N SER A 86 -13.47 4.22 -28.01
CA SER A 86 -14.19 3.04 -28.48
C SER A 86 -15.70 3.27 -28.47
N LEU A 87 -16.23 3.81 -27.35
CA LEU A 87 -17.65 4.21 -27.23
C LEU A 87 -18.08 5.17 -28.33
N LYS A 88 -17.27 6.22 -28.58
CA LYS A 88 -17.55 7.21 -29.63
C LYS A 88 -17.62 6.57 -31.01
N ILE A 89 -16.69 5.67 -31.35
CA ILE A 89 -16.67 4.98 -32.64
C ILE A 89 -17.92 4.06 -32.78
N THR A 90 -18.19 3.25 -31.74
CA THR A 90 -19.34 2.33 -31.75
C THR A 90 -20.66 3.09 -31.87
N ALA A 91 -20.81 4.19 -31.12
CA ALA A 91 -22.00 5.05 -31.20
C ALA A 91 -22.14 5.74 -32.56
N HIS A 92 -21.02 6.13 -33.19
CA HIS A 92 -21.04 6.72 -34.52
C HIS A 92 -21.43 5.70 -35.58
N ALA A 93 -20.87 4.48 -35.50
CA ALA A 93 -21.23 3.40 -36.42
C ALA A 93 -22.70 2.97 -36.26
N ALA A 94 -23.22 2.94 -35.03
CA ALA A 94 -24.60 2.57 -34.75
C ALA A 94 -25.64 3.48 -35.44
N LYS A 95 -25.29 4.76 -35.72
CA LYS A 95 -26.18 5.71 -36.40
C LYS A 95 -26.53 5.34 -37.86
N SER A 96 -25.65 4.59 -38.51
CA SER A 96 -25.78 4.17 -39.92
C SER A 96 -26.21 2.72 -40.08
N LEU A 97 -26.66 2.05 -39.01
CA LEU A 97 -27.15 0.68 -39.06
C LEU A 97 -28.67 0.67 -39.34
N ASP A 98 -29.07 0.11 -40.48
CA ASP A 98 -30.44 -0.12 -40.81
C ASP A 98 -30.99 -1.44 -40.24
N ASP A 99 -30.10 -2.35 -39.83
CA ASP A 99 -30.47 -3.62 -39.22
C ASP A 99 -30.68 -3.47 -37.71
N HIS A 100 -31.87 -3.81 -37.25
CA HIS A 100 -32.33 -3.71 -35.89
C HIS A 100 -31.45 -4.59 -34.91
N GLU A 101 -31.06 -5.80 -35.33
CA GLU A 101 -30.24 -6.68 -34.50
C GLU A 101 -28.79 -6.18 -34.40
N ALA A 102 -28.27 -5.62 -35.49
CA ALA A 102 -26.91 -5.01 -35.45
C ALA A 102 -26.92 -3.74 -34.58
N ALA A 103 -27.97 -2.90 -34.66
CA ALA A 103 -28.11 -1.74 -33.79
C ALA A 103 -28.21 -2.13 -32.32
N LYS A 104 -29.00 -3.15 -31.99
CA LYS A 104 -29.14 -3.68 -30.62
C LYS A 104 -27.82 -4.16 -30.05
N LYS A 105 -27.02 -4.90 -30.83
CA LYS A 105 -25.64 -5.32 -30.41
C LYS A 105 -24.74 -4.13 -30.19
N ALA A 106 -24.79 -3.09 -31.02
CA ALA A 106 -23.97 -1.89 -30.85
C ALA A 106 -24.36 -1.16 -29.56
N PHE A 107 -25.61 -1.03 -29.21
CA PHE A 107 -26.06 -0.43 -27.95
C PHE A 107 -25.65 -1.27 -26.75
N GLN A 108 -25.72 -2.59 -26.82
CA GLN A 108 -25.23 -3.48 -25.77
C GLN A 108 -23.71 -3.30 -25.54
N THR A 109 -22.92 -3.23 -26.62
CA THR A 109 -21.46 -2.97 -26.53
C THR A 109 -21.18 -1.60 -25.91
N ILE A 110 -21.97 -0.57 -26.22
CA ILE A 110 -21.86 0.76 -25.62
C ILE A 110 -22.13 0.70 -24.13
N GLU A 111 -23.19 -0.01 -23.71
CA GLU A 111 -23.55 -0.17 -22.30
C GLU A 111 -22.43 -0.89 -21.52
N GLU A 112 -21.97 -2.04 -22.01
CA GLU A 112 -20.89 -2.83 -21.39
C GLU A 112 -19.57 -2.05 -21.29
N THR A 113 -19.19 -1.34 -22.35
CA THR A 113 -17.96 -0.53 -22.37
C THR A 113 -18.07 0.67 -21.44
N SER A 114 -19.23 1.33 -21.37
CA SER A 114 -19.49 2.42 -20.43
C SER A 114 -19.39 1.95 -19.00
N GLN A 115 -20.01 0.80 -18.68
CA GLN A 115 -19.96 0.24 -17.33
C GLN A 115 -18.52 -0.13 -16.94
N SER A 116 -17.76 -0.71 -17.87
CA SER A 116 -16.35 -1.03 -17.67
C SER A 116 -15.52 0.21 -17.40
N ALA A 117 -15.71 1.29 -18.16
CA ALA A 117 -15.02 2.56 -17.96
C ALA A 117 -15.31 3.17 -16.58
N VAL A 118 -16.56 3.14 -16.13
CA VAL A 118 -16.96 3.61 -14.79
C VAL A 118 -16.32 2.77 -13.70
N ASN A 119 -16.30 1.45 -13.85
CA ASN A 119 -15.71 0.55 -12.86
C ASN A 119 -14.19 0.73 -12.76
N GLU A 120 -13.49 0.88 -13.88
CA GLU A 120 -12.05 1.11 -13.90
C GLU A 120 -11.68 2.47 -13.29
N MET A 121 -12.45 3.52 -13.61
CA MET A 121 -12.27 4.84 -12.99
C MET A 121 -12.46 4.76 -11.46
N ARG A 122 -13.48 4.08 -10.99
CA ARG A 122 -13.71 3.87 -9.55
C ARG A 122 -12.57 3.09 -8.91
N ALA A 123 -12.14 1.98 -9.50
CA ALA A 123 -11.05 1.16 -8.97
C ALA A 123 -9.76 1.98 -8.80
N LEU A 124 -9.44 2.88 -9.73
CA LEU A 124 -8.27 3.74 -9.68
C LEU A 124 -8.41 4.88 -8.68
N ILE A 125 -9.59 5.49 -8.53
CA ILE A 125 -9.87 6.45 -7.46
C ILE A 125 -9.64 5.80 -6.09
N TRP A 126 -10.06 4.55 -5.92
CA TRP A 126 -9.84 3.78 -4.69
C TRP A 126 -8.37 3.41 -4.46
N GLN A 127 -7.57 3.25 -5.54
CA GLN A 127 -6.11 3.10 -5.42
C GLN A 127 -5.44 4.40 -4.94
N LEU A 128 -5.99 5.55 -5.28
CA LEU A 128 -5.44 6.86 -4.88
C LEU A 128 -5.80 7.25 -3.43
N LYS A 129 -7.00 6.86 -2.96
CA LYS A 129 -7.46 7.10 -1.58
C LYS A 129 -8.31 5.91 -1.14
N PRO A 130 -8.02 5.26 0.01
CA PRO A 130 -8.89 4.21 0.55
C PRO A 130 -10.21 4.85 1.02
N ILE A 131 -11.23 4.78 0.18
CA ILE A 131 -12.57 5.27 0.52
C ILE A 131 -13.24 4.21 1.39
N GLY A 132 -13.88 4.63 2.48
CA GLY A 132 -14.62 3.73 3.37
C GLY A 132 -13.79 3.12 4.51
N LEU A 133 -12.48 3.35 4.58
CA LEU A 133 -11.66 2.88 5.71
C LEU A 133 -12.08 3.55 7.04
N GLU A 134 -12.65 4.75 6.96
CA GLU A 134 -13.28 5.45 8.11
C GLU A 134 -14.44 4.65 8.73
N GLN A 135 -15.04 3.72 7.97
CA GLN A 135 -16.10 2.80 8.42
C GLN A 135 -15.53 1.44 8.88
N GLY A 136 -14.21 1.33 8.97
CA GLY A 136 -13.45 0.13 9.34
C GLY A 136 -13.04 -0.75 8.17
N LEU A 137 -11.98 -1.53 8.40
CA LEU A 137 -11.30 -2.36 7.41
C LEU A 137 -12.25 -3.30 6.63
N ILE A 138 -13.10 -4.03 7.34
CA ILE A 138 -13.99 -5.03 6.73
C ILE A 138 -15.01 -4.34 5.81
N SER A 139 -15.58 -3.19 6.24
CA SER A 139 -16.53 -2.42 5.45
C SER A 139 -15.88 -1.92 4.15
N ALA A 140 -14.68 -1.36 4.24
CA ALA A 140 -13.92 -0.89 3.09
C ALA A 140 -13.59 -2.02 2.10
N ILE A 141 -13.20 -3.21 2.61
CA ILE A 141 -12.93 -4.37 1.75
C ILE A 141 -14.20 -4.85 1.05
N LYS A 142 -15.34 -4.94 1.76
CA LYS A 142 -16.62 -5.33 1.16
C LYS A 142 -17.04 -4.38 0.04
N GLN A 143 -16.96 -3.08 0.27
CA GLN A 143 -17.30 -2.06 -0.74
C GLN A 143 -16.38 -2.19 -1.97
N TYR A 144 -15.07 -2.38 -1.75
CA TYR A 144 -14.12 -2.58 -2.84
C TYR A 144 -14.41 -3.86 -3.63
N SER A 145 -14.68 -4.97 -2.94
CA SER A 145 -14.99 -6.26 -3.57
C SER A 145 -16.24 -6.19 -4.47
N GLN A 146 -17.29 -5.50 -4.01
CA GLN A 146 -18.49 -5.26 -4.81
C GLN A 146 -18.18 -4.50 -6.12
N LEU A 147 -17.27 -3.52 -6.03
CA LEU A 147 -16.87 -2.73 -7.18
C LEU A 147 -16.19 -3.55 -8.27
N ILE A 148 -15.35 -4.52 -7.88
CA ILE A 148 -14.61 -5.38 -8.81
C ILE A 148 -15.30 -6.73 -9.05
N HIS A 149 -16.57 -6.88 -8.61
CA HIS A 149 -17.37 -8.09 -8.79
C HIS A 149 -16.75 -9.36 -8.20
N ILE A 150 -16.07 -9.23 -7.05
CA ILE A 150 -15.58 -10.35 -6.23
C ILE A 150 -16.51 -10.52 -5.04
N GLU A 151 -16.88 -11.75 -4.72
CA GLU A 151 -17.69 -12.11 -3.55
C GLU A 151 -16.76 -12.60 -2.42
N PRO A 152 -16.44 -11.73 -1.41
CA PRO A 152 -15.58 -12.11 -0.32
C PRO A 152 -16.39 -12.82 0.78
N GLU A 153 -15.90 -13.97 1.22
CA GLU A 153 -16.35 -14.63 2.45
C GLU A 153 -15.38 -14.26 3.58
N PHE A 154 -15.91 -13.72 4.71
CA PHE A 154 -15.10 -13.29 5.84
C PHE A 154 -15.23 -14.24 7.01
N GLU A 155 -14.10 -14.66 7.55
CA GLU A 155 -13.99 -15.30 8.87
C GLU A 155 -13.14 -14.38 9.75
N VAL A 156 -13.70 -13.92 10.88
CA VAL A 156 -13.05 -12.92 11.75
C VAL A 156 -12.95 -13.47 13.17
N GLU A 157 -11.74 -13.51 13.70
CA GLU A 157 -11.46 -13.92 15.06
C GLU A 157 -10.87 -12.74 15.86
N GLY A 158 -11.55 -12.35 16.93
CA GLY A 158 -11.18 -11.20 17.76
C GLY A 158 -11.80 -9.88 17.27
N LEU A 159 -11.47 -8.82 18.01
CA LEU A 159 -11.83 -7.45 17.64
C LEU A 159 -10.68 -6.87 16.79
N ILE A 160 -10.99 -6.44 15.58
CA ILE A 160 -10.00 -5.81 14.70
C ILE A 160 -9.91 -4.34 15.03
N ASP A 161 -8.82 -3.95 15.69
CA ASP A 161 -8.48 -2.58 16.06
C ASP A 161 -7.00 -2.34 15.76
N LEU A 162 -6.73 -1.78 14.60
CA LEU A 162 -5.38 -1.58 14.08
C LEU A 162 -5.00 -0.10 14.09
N PRO A 163 -3.74 0.23 14.39
CA PRO A 163 -3.23 1.58 14.14
C PRO A 163 -3.45 1.99 12.68
N ASN A 164 -3.86 3.24 12.43
CA ASN A 164 -4.23 3.74 11.09
C ASN A 164 -3.20 3.41 10.00
N THR A 165 -1.90 3.49 10.31
CA THR A 165 -0.83 3.17 9.35
C THR A 165 -0.76 1.69 9.00
N ILE A 166 -1.07 0.80 9.94
CA ILE A 166 -1.14 -0.64 9.72
C ILE A 166 -2.42 -0.97 8.96
N GLU A 167 -3.55 -0.42 9.38
CA GLU A 167 -4.85 -0.63 8.75
C GLU A 167 -4.84 -0.26 7.26
N GLU A 168 -4.28 0.91 6.91
CA GLU A 168 -4.13 1.32 5.51
C GLU A 168 -3.27 0.33 4.70
N ASN A 169 -2.15 -0.11 5.25
CA ASN A 169 -1.28 -1.06 4.56
C ASN A 169 -1.94 -2.44 4.40
N VAL A 170 -2.66 -2.92 5.41
CA VAL A 170 -3.44 -4.16 5.35
C VAL A 170 -4.52 -4.05 4.28
N TYR A 171 -5.28 -2.95 4.28
CA TYR A 171 -6.27 -2.69 3.24
C TYR A 171 -5.65 -2.75 1.84
N ARG A 172 -4.50 -2.09 1.62
CA ARG A 172 -3.81 -2.09 0.32
C ARG A 172 -3.34 -3.48 -0.12
N ILE A 173 -2.89 -4.30 0.83
CA ILE A 173 -2.49 -5.67 0.54
C ILE A 173 -3.69 -6.52 0.11
N ILE A 174 -4.80 -6.41 0.86
CA ILE A 174 -6.03 -7.15 0.52
C ILE A 174 -6.59 -6.66 -0.82
N GLN A 175 -6.60 -5.35 -1.06
CA GLN A 175 -7.00 -4.74 -2.33
C GLN A 175 -6.20 -5.31 -3.52
N GLU A 176 -4.86 -5.36 -3.41
CA GLU A 176 -3.99 -5.90 -4.45
C GLU A 176 -4.24 -7.40 -4.66
N SER A 177 -4.45 -8.15 -3.59
CA SER A 177 -4.78 -9.58 -3.66
C SER A 177 -6.09 -9.83 -4.38
N LEU A 178 -7.14 -9.05 -4.06
CA LEU A 178 -8.44 -9.13 -4.73
C LEU A 178 -8.35 -8.72 -6.22
N ASN A 179 -7.54 -7.72 -6.55
CA ASN A 179 -7.25 -7.37 -7.95
C ASN A 179 -6.58 -8.51 -8.70
N ASN A 180 -5.64 -9.21 -8.07
CA ASN A 180 -4.98 -10.35 -8.67
C ASN A 180 -5.98 -11.48 -8.92
N ILE A 181 -6.90 -11.73 -7.99
CA ILE A 181 -7.99 -12.69 -8.16
C ILE A 181 -8.86 -12.28 -9.36
N HIS A 182 -9.35 -11.05 -9.38
CA HIS A 182 -10.19 -10.54 -10.46
C HIS A 182 -9.55 -10.67 -11.83
N LYS A 183 -8.26 -10.31 -11.96
CA LYS A 183 -7.56 -10.27 -13.26
C LYS A 183 -7.02 -11.63 -13.71
N HIS A 184 -6.66 -12.50 -12.78
CA HIS A 184 -5.81 -13.65 -13.10
C HIS A 184 -6.36 -15.01 -12.68
N SER A 185 -7.22 -15.07 -11.65
CA SER A 185 -7.66 -16.36 -11.11
C SER A 185 -8.71 -17.07 -11.99
N GLY A 186 -9.55 -16.29 -12.68
CA GLY A 186 -10.70 -16.82 -13.43
C GLY A 186 -11.90 -17.19 -12.54
N VAL A 187 -11.84 -16.86 -11.22
CA VAL A 187 -12.96 -16.99 -10.28
C VAL A 187 -13.36 -15.61 -9.73
N ASN A 188 -14.58 -15.51 -9.22
CA ASN A 188 -15.12 -14.28 -8.64
C ASN A 188 -15.33 -14.36 -7.13
N SER A 189 -14.76 -15.34 -6.46
CA SER A 189 -14.88 -15.54 -5.02
C SER A 189 -13.51 -15.57 -4.33
N ALA A 190 -13.47 -15.09 -3.09
CA ALA A 190 -12.30 -15.11 -2.23
C ALA A 190 -12.68 -15.38 -0.78
N LYS A 191 -11.85 -16.12 -0.04
CA LYS A 191 -11.99 -16.24 1.41
C LYS A 191 -10.95 -15.37 2.09
N ILE A 192 -11.39 -14.60 3.09
CA ILE A 192 -10.56 -13.66 3.85
C ILE A 192 -10.70 -13.98 5.32
N TYR A 193 -9.61 -14.45 5.93
CA TYR A 193 -9.51 -14.76 7.35
C TYR A 193 -8.77 -13.62 8.04
N LEU A 194 -9.31 -13.08 9.12
CA LEU A 194 -8.69 -12.02 9.93
C LEU A 194 -8.65 -12.49 11.38
N GLU A 195 -7.48 -12.46 11.98
CA GLU A 195 -7.25 -12.83 13.38
C GLU A 195 -6.41 -11.74 14.05
N GLN A 196 -6.91 -11.17 15.15
CA GLN A 196 -6.16 -10.23 15.97
C GLN A 196 -6.07 -10.69 17.42
N ASN A 197 -4.83 -10.70 17.92
CA ASN A 197 -4.56 -10.83 19.35
C ASN A 197 -3.72 -9.63 19.85
N LYS A 198 -3.36 -9.62 21.15
CA LYS A 198 -2.63 -8.48 21.77
C LYS A 198 -1.24 -8.18 21.18
N LYS A 199 -0.66 -9.10 20.42
CA LYS A 199 0.74 -8.98 19.93
C LYS A 199 0.86 -9.06 18.44
N THR A 200 -0.15 -9.63 17.77
CA THR A 200 -0.06 -9.93 16.34
C THR A 200 -1.41 -9.77 15.68
N PHE A 201 -1.37 -9.29 14.45
CA PHE A 201 -2.48 -9.36 13.51
C PHE A 201 -2.10 -10.32 12.39
N LYS A 202 -2.96 -11.32 12.14
CA LYS A 202 -2.78 -12.27 11.05
C LYS A 202 -3.96 -12.18 10.10
N PHE A 203 -3.69 -12.32 8.82
CA PHE A 203 -4.74 -12.46 7.84
C PHE A 203 -4.33 -13.37 6.70
N LYS A 204 -5.32 -14.02 6.12
CA LYS A 204 -5.15 -14.96 5.03
C LYS A 204 -6.17 -14.68 3.95
N ILE A 205 -5.73 -14.72 2.69
CA ILE A 205 -6.57 -14.55 1.51
C ILE A 205 -6.39 -15.79 0.65
N VAL A 206 -7.51 -16.41 0.26
CA VAL A 206 -7.52 -17.67 -0.51
C VAL A 206 -8.46 -17.51 -1.69
N ASP A 207 -8.01 -17.91 -2.86
CA ASP A 207 -8.83 -18.17 -4.04
C ASP A 207 -8.65 -19.60 -4.54
N ASN A 208 -9.67 -20.14 -5.18
CA ASN A 208 -9.65 -21.46 -5.80
C ASN A 208 -9.56 -21.37 -7.35
N GLY A 209 -8.84 -20.35 -7.83
CA GLY A 209 -8.69 -20.09 -9.26
C GLY A 209 -7.58 -20.87 -9.94
N LYS A 210 -7.11 -20.34 -11.08
CA LYS A 210 -6.09 -21.00 -11.90
C LYS A 210 -4.74 -21.17 -11.22
N GLY A 211 -4.43 -20.35 -10.20
CA GLY A 211 -3.12 -20.33 -9.58
C GLY A 211 -1.97 -20.06 -10.56
N PHE A 212 -0.75 -20.28 -10.11
CA PHE A 212 0.49 -20.18 -10.88
C PHE A 212 1.58 -21.08 -10.28
N GLU A 213 2.65 -21.36 -11.03
CA GLU A 213 3.74 -22.18 -10.51
C GLU A 213 4.65 -21.39 -9.57
N SER A 214 4.98 -22.00 -8.41
CA SER A 214 5.81 -21.36 -7.38
C SER A 214 7.23 -21.02 -7.83
N GLN A 215 7.75 -21.67 -8.87
CA GLN A 215 9.06 -21.37 -9.47
C GLN A 215 9.09 -20.00 -10.15
N ASP A 216 7.93 -19.47 -10.56
CA ASP A 216 7.81 -18.11 -11.10
C ASP A 216 7.88 -17.03 -10.02
N LEU A 217 7.74 -17.39 -8.72
CA LEU A 217 7.82 -16.46 -7.60
C LEU A 217 9.22 -15.83 -7.43
N ASP A 218 10.29 -16.54 -7.75
CA ASP A 218 11.66 -16.06 -7.55
C ASP A 218 12.22 -15.29 -8.76
N ASN A 219 11.78 -15.63 -9.98
CA ASN A 219 12.32 -15.06 -11.22
C ASN A 219 11.43 -14.02 -11.91
N LYS A 220 10.10 -14.01 -11.66
CA LYS A 220 9.12 -13.11 -12.30
C LYS A 220 8.02 -12.68 -11.35
N LEU A 221 8.34 -12.28 -10.12
CA LEU A 221 7.35 -11.65 -9.25
C LEU A 221 6.67 -10.52 -10.00
N SER A 222 5.37 -10.67 -10.23
CA SER A 222 4.56 -9.57 -10.75
C SER A 222 4.73 -8.34 -9.85
N HIS A 223 4.64 -7.13 -10.40
CA HIS A 223 4.74 -5.90 -9.62
C HIS A 223 3.84 -5.92 -8.38
N GLY A 224 2.64 -6.52 -8.50
CA GLY A 224 1.69 -6.64 -7.39
C GLY A 224 2.20 -7.47 -6.21
N LEU A 225 2.72 -8.66 -6.46
CA LEU A 225 3.25 -9.53 -5.39
C LEU A 225 4.51 -8.94 -4.74
N ARG A 226 5.32 -8.22 -5.50
CA ARG A 226 6.48 -7.49 -4.96
C ARG A 226 6.03 -6.37 -4.03
N ASN A 227 4.99 -5.61 -4.41
CA ASN A 227 4.41 -4.56 -3.58
C ASN A 227 3.85 -5.11 -2.27
N ILE A 228 3.17 -6.29 -2.31
CA ILE A 228 2.70 -6.98 -1.10
C ILE A 228 3.88 -7.29 -0.17
N LYS A 229 4.94 -7.94 -0.68
CA LYS A 229 6.13 -8.28 0.12
C LYS A 229 6.77 -7.02 0.74
N GLN A 230 6.95 -5.96 -0.02
CA GLN A 230 7.54 -4.69 0.48
C GLN A 230 6.69 -4.05 1.58
N ARG A 231 5.36 -4.01 1.43
CA ARG A 231 4.47 -3.47 2.47
C ARG A 231 4.54 -4.27 3.76
N VAL A 232 4.51 -5.61 3.65
CA VAL A 232 4.62 -6.50 4.82
C VAL A 232 5.96 -6.31 5.54
N GLN A 233 7.07 -6.22 4.80
CA GLN A 233 8.39 -5.93 5.36
C GLN A 233 8.44 -4.56 6.04
N GLY A 234 7.80 -3.54 5.46
CA GLY A 234 7.69 -2.20 6.07
C GLY A 234 6.97 -2.20 7.42
N MET A 235 6.07 -3.15 7.65
CA MET A 235 5.39 -3.38 8.93
C MET A 235 6.12 -4.40 9.83
N LYS A 236 7.35 -4.80 9.50
CA LYS A 236 8.12 -5.86 10.19
C LYS A 236 7.38 -7.20 10.24
N GLY A 237 6.48 -7.43 9.31
CA GLY A 237 5.69 -8.65 9.20
C GLY A 237 6.36 -9.73 8.37
N HIS A 238 5.71 -10.88 8.33
CA HIS A 238 6.06 -12.03 7.50
C HIS A 238 4.94 -12.34 6.51
N VAL A 239 5.29 -12.74 5.28
CA VAL A 239 4.35 -13.16 4.25
C VAL A 239 4.78 -14.49 3.66
N ASP A 240 3.83 -15.41 3.55
CA ASP A 240 3.95 -16.68 2.85
C ASP A 240 2.92 -16.71 1.72
N ILE A 241 3.36 -17.02 0.51
CA ILE A 241 2.52 -17.08 -0.70
C ILE A 241 2.66 -18.46 -1.27
N LYS A 242 1.55 -19.20 -1.32
CA LYS A 242 1.45 -20.52 -1.93
C LYS A 242 0.50 -20.48 -3.09
N SER A 243 0.95 -20.95 -4.23
CA SER A 243 0.10 -21.10 -5.41
C SER A 243 0.50 -22.37 -6.16
N LYS A 244 -0.49 -23.01 -6.75
CA LYS A 244 -0.30 -24.16 -7.61
C LYS A 244 -1.28 -24.11 -8.76
N LEU A 245 -0.84 -24.54 -9.92
CA LEU A 245 -1.64 -24.48 -11.14
C LEU A 245 -2.95 -25.27 -10.96
N ASN A 246 -4.07 -24.62 -11.24
CA ASN A 246 -5.45 -25.12 -11.07
C ASN A 246 -5.86 -25.47 -9.62
N GLU A 247 -5.09 -25.05 -8.60
CA GLU A 247 -5.45 -25.23 -7.20
C GLU A 247 -5.66 -23.88 -6.47
N GLY A 248 -5.43 -22.76 -7.18
CA GLY A 248 -5.62 -21.40 -6.65
C GLY A 248 -4.40 -20.83 -5.96
N THR A 249 -4.63 -19.78 -5.15
CA THR A 249 -3.58 -19.07 -4.43
C THR A 249 -3.98 -18.83 -2.97
N GLU A 250 -3.01 -19.02 -2.08
CA GLU A 250 -3.10 -18.69 -0.65
C GLU A 250 -2.01 -17.68 -0.31
N ILE A 251 -2.41 -16.56 0.30
CA ILE A 251 -1.50 -15.53 0.84
C ILE A 251 -1.74 -15.45 2.34
N VAL A 252 -0.73 -15.77 3.14
CA VAL A 252 -0.77 -15.72 4.61
C VAL A 252 0.18 -14.64 5.10
N ILE A 253 -0.31 -13.74 5.94
CA ILE A 253 0.45 -12.61 6.45
C ILE A 253 0.30 -12.53 7.97
N SER A 254 1.43 -12.24 8.64
CA SER A 254 1.50 -12.01 10.09
C SER A 254 2.27 -10.72 10.36
N ILE A 255 1.67 -9.82 11.15
CA ILE A 255 2.21 -8.48 11.47
C ILE A 255 2.29 -8.36 12.99
N PRO A 256 3.44 -7.97 13.57
CA PRO A 256 3.54 -7.61 14.99
C PRO A 256 2.78 -6.30 15.24
N LEU A 257 2.08 -6.22 16.39
CA LEU A 257 1.34 -5.05 16.88
C LEU A 257 2.05 -4.37 18.04
#